data_87ad778fcae5ca2262462821c2bf12f1
#
_entry.id   87ad778fcae5ca2262462821c2bf12f1
#
_cell.length_a   1.000
_cell.length_b   1.000
_cell.length_c   1.000
_cell.angle_alpha   90.00
_cell.angle_beta   90.00
_cell.angle_gamma   90.00
#
_symmetry.space_group_name_H-M   'P 1'
#
loop_
_entity.id
_entity.type
_entity.pdbx_description
1 polymer ?
#
loop_
_entity_poly.entity_id
_entity_poly.type
_entity_poly.pdbx_seq_one_letter_code
_entity_poly.pdbx_strand_id
1 'polypeptide(L)'
;DTSQGGRSRLEWVYSSIPNGGPDLVVIEFGGNDVLRGFEPKITQKNIEAMVMFLKNKKTKVLLTGMQSPPNMGSNYAQEFNAIYPNLAQKHNIPFYPFFLEGVGGVPSLNQKDGIHPNEEGVKVIVNKIGPYVVDLLFGK
;
A
#
# COMPACT_ATOMS: atom_id res chain seq x y z
N ASP A 1 -2.35 -7.90 -7.33
CA ASP A 1 -2.23 -8.92 -6.27
C ASP A 1 -3.09 -8.58 -5.06
N THR A 2 -3.51 -9.61 -4.33
CA THR A 2 -4.04 -9.47 -2.98
C THR A 2 -2.91 -9.28 -1.98
N SER A 3 -3.24 -8.89 -0.76
CA SER A 3 -2.26 -8.83 0.33
C SER A 3 -1.63 -10.20 0.62
N GLN A 4 -2.41 -11.29 0.47
CA GLN A 4 -1.91 -12.65 0.60
C GLN A 4 -0.87 -12.96 -0.49
N GLY A 5 -1.13 -12.56 -1.74
CA GLY A 5 -0.18 -12.73 -2.83
C GLY A 5 1.12 -11.99 -2.59
N GLY A 6 1.02 -10.74 -2.13
CA GLY A 6 2.20 -9.94 -1.78
C GLY A 6 3.02 -10.57 -0.67
N ARG A 7 2.36 -11.00 0.39
CA ARG A 7 3.01 -11.68 1.51
C ARG A 7 3.74 -12.96 1.07
N SER A 8 3.10 -13.74 0.21
CA SER A 8 3.66 -15.03 -0.24
C SER A 8 4.94 -14.88 -1.07
N ARG A 9 5.08 -13.78 -1.82
CA ARG A 9 6.23 -13.58 -2.70
C ARG A 9 7.29 -12.63 -2.17
N LEU A 10 7.04 -11.93 -1.08
CA LEU A 10 7.92 -10.86 -0.60
C LEU A 10 9.34 -11.36 -0.33
N GLU A 11 9.49 -12.47 0.38
CA GLU A 11 10.81 -13.00 0.73
C GLU A 11 11.62 -13.37 -0.52
N TRP A 12 10.96 -14.00 -1.48
CA TRP A 12 11.61 -14.38 -2.74
C TRP A 12 12.02 -13.13 -3.54
N VAL A 13 11.12 -12.16 -3.68
CA VAL A 13 11.41 -10.91 -4.39
C VAL A 13 12.57 -10.17 -3.70
N TYR A 14 12.51 -10.06 -2.38
CA TYR A 14 13.56 -9.40 -1.59
C TYR A 14 14.93 -10.05 -1.84
N SER A 15 14.97 -11.38 -1.78
CA SER A 15 16.21 -12.14 -1.96
C SER A 15 16.78 -12.06 -3.37
N SER A 16 15.94 -11.74 -4.37
CA SER A 16 16.38 -11.59 -5.76
C SER A 16 17.09 -10.25 -6.04
N ILE A 17 16.99 -9.30 -5.11
CA ILE A 17 17.62 -7.98 -5.28
C ILE A 17 19.07 -8.06 -4.79
N PRO A 18 20.04 -7.69 -5.64
CA PRO A 18 21.45 -7.77 -5.27
C PRO A 18 21.84 -6.75 -4.20
N ASN A 19 23.07 -6.87 -3.70
CA ASN A 19 23.69 -5.93 -2.76
C ASN A 19 22.97 -5.81 -1.41
N GLY A 20 22.35 -6.91 -0.95
CA GLY A 20 21.73 -6.94 0.38
C GLY A 20 20.28 -6.51 0.44
N GLY A 21 19.63 -6.33 -0.70
CA GLY A 21 18.23 -5.98 -0.78
C GLY A 21 17.97 -4.51 -1.18
N PRO A 22 16.71 -4.09 -1.19
CA PRO A 22 16.36 -2.72 -1.59
C PRO A 22 16.63 -1.70 -0.48
N ASP A 23 16.84 -0.45 -0.89
CA ASP A 23 17.01 0.66 0.06
C ASP A 23 15.69 1.09 0.70
N LEU A 24 14.59 0.91 -0.02
CA LEU A 24 13.25 1.24 0.42
C LEU A 24 12.24 0.29 -0.22
N VAL A 25 11.26 -0.15 0.56
CA VAL A 25 10.10 -0.89 0.03
C VAL A 25 8.84 -0.06 0.28
N VAL A 26 8.09 0.19 -0.79
CA VAL A 26 6.75 0.77 -0.71
C VAL A 26 5.75 -0.38 -0.69
N ILE A 27 4.96 -0.46 0.38
CA ILE A 27 3.89 -1.47 0.49
C ILE A 27 2.58 -0.81 0.04
N GLU A 28 2.03 -1.34 -1.06
CA GLU A 28 0.74 -0.90 -1.61
C GLU A 28 -0.12 -2.14 -1.86
N PHE A 29 -0.98 -2.48 -0.90
CA PHE A 29 -1.89 -3.62 -0.95
C PHE A 29 -3.21 -3.30 -0.29
N GLY A 30 -4.23 -4.07 -0.62
CA GLY A 30 -5.53 -4.02 0.03
C GLY A 30 -6.68 -3.70 -0.94
N GLY A 31 -6.42 -3.03 -2.04
CA GLY A 31 -7.46 -2.72 -3.02
C GLY A 31 -8.13 -3.97 -3.57
N ASN A 32 -7.36 -4.96 -3.96
CA ASN A 32 -7.92 -6.23 -4.46
C ASN A 32 -8.58 -7.05 -3.35
N ASP A 33 -8.08 -6.96 -2.12
CA ASP A 33 -8.72 -7.62 -0.96
C ASP A 33 -10.15 -7.10 -0.78
N VAL A 34 -10.30 -5.77 -0.79
CA VAL A 34 -11.62 -5.15 -0.62
C VAL A 34 -12.56 -5.50 -1.76
N LEU A 35 -12.06 -5.53 -3.00
CA LEU A 35 -12.87 -5.89 -4.17
C LEU A 35 -13.35 -7.33 -4.12
N ARG A 36 -12.61 -8.22 -3.47
CA ARG A 36 -12.96 -9.62 -3.28
C ARG A 36 -13.73 -9.87 -1.98
N GLY A 37 -14.00 -8.83 -1.21
CA GLY A 37 -14.76 -8.94 0.04
C GLY A 37 -14.04 -9.67 1.16
N PHE A 38 -12.71 -9.64 1.18
CA PHE A 38 -11.94 -10.26 2.26
C PHE A 38 -12.17 -9.50 3.57
N GLU A 39 -12.20 -10.23 4.68
CA GLU A 39 -12.31 -9.61 6.00
C GLU A 39 -11.10 -8.71 6.27
N PRO A 40 -11.32 -7.50 6.82
CA PRO A 40 -10.21 -6.57 7.10
C PRO A 40 -9.09 -7.17 7.95
N LYS A 41 -9.43 -8.09 8.86
CA LYS A 41 -8.43 -8.78 9.69
C LYS A 41 -7.42 -9.59 8.88
N ILE A 42 -7.86 -10.16 7.77
CA ILE A 42 -6.98 -10.93 6.87
C ILE A 42 -5.99 -9.98 6.20
N THR A 43 -6.49 -8.87 5.67
CA THR A 43 -5.65 -7.84 5.06
C THR A 43 -4.65 -7.27 6.05
N GLN A 44 -5.11 -6.95 7.26
CA GLN A 44 -4.25 -6.44 8.33
C GLN A 44 -3.12 -7.42 8.66
N LYS A 45 -3.44 -8.68 8.84
CA LYS A 45 -2.47 -9.72 9.18
C LYS A 45 -1.39 -9.87 8.10
N ASN A 46 -1.81 -9.84 6.83
CA ASN A 46 -0.87 -9.97 5.71
C ASN A 46 0.05 -8.76 5.58
N ILE A 47 -0.50 -7.55 5.69
CA ILE A 47 0.30 -6.32 5.62
C ILE A 47 1.25 -6.24 6.80
N GLU A 48 0.78 -6.55 8.01
CA GLU A 48 1.64 -6.54 9.20
C GLU A 48 2.79 -7.52 9.07
N ALA A 49 2.55 -8.72 8.54
CA ALA A 49 3.60 -9.69 8.30
C ALA A 49 4.68 -9.16 7.36
N MET A 50 4.29 -8.46 6.30
CA MET A 50 5.24 -7.83 5.37
C MET A 50 6.05 -6.72 6.04
N VAL A 51 5.39 -5.87 6.82
CA VAL A 51 6.07 -4.80 7.58
C VAL A 51 7.10 -5.39 8.54
N MET A 52 6.72 -6.43 9.28
CA MET A 52 7.62 -7.07 10.25
C MET A 52 8.82 -7.72 9.57
N PHE A 53 8.60 -8.40 8.44
CA PHE A 53 9.69 -8.99 7.65
C PHE A 53 10.71 -7.91 7.25
N LEU A 54 10.24 -6.79 6.73
CA LEU A 54 11.12 -5.71 6.26
C LEU A 54 11.84 -5.01 7.42
N LYS A 55 11.17 -4.82 8.54
CA LYS A 55 11.79 -4.25 9.74
C LYS A 55 12.89 -5.16 10.28
N ASN A 56 12.67 -6.47 10.28
CA ASN A 56 13.70 -7.44 10.68
C ASN A 56 14.91 -7.41 9.76
N LYS A 57 14.73 -7.06 8.49
CA LYS A 57 15.80 -6.85 7.52
C LYS A 57 16.44 -5.46 7.63
N LYS A 58 15.93 -4.61 8.51
CA LYS A 58 16.36 -3.20 8.66
C LYS A 58 16.22 -2.39 7.37
N THR A 59 15.23 -2.74 6.55
CA THR A 59 14.91 -2.05 5.30
C THR A 59 13.90 -0.94 5.59
N LYS A 60 14.09 0.22 4.99
CA LYS A 60 13.11 1.31 5.07
C LYS A 60 11.79 0.88 4.44
N VAL A 61 10.68 1.25 5.07
CA VAL A 61 9.33 0.93 4.60
C VAL A 61 8.51 2.21 4.50
N LEU A 62 7.81 2.36 3.38
CA LEU A 62 6.72 3.33 3.26
C LEU A 62 5.42 2.53 3.10
N LEU A 63 4.53 2.66 4.07
CA LEU A 63 3.21 2.06 3.98
C LEU A 63 2.25 3.05 3.32
N THR A 64 1.56 2.61 2.27
CA THR A 64 0.53 3.42 1.61
C THR A 64 -0.85 2.96 2.05
N GLY A 65 -1.71 3.92 2.38
CA GLY A 65 -3.08 3.64 2.76
C GLY A 65 -3.97 3.36 1.57
N MET A 66 -5.07 2.66 1.84
CA MET A 66 -6.15 2.40 0.90
C MET A 66 -7.47 2.64 1.61
N GLN A 67 -8.51 2.95 0.86
CA GLN A 67 -9.85 3.20 1.39
C GLN A 67 -10.84 2.23 0.77
N SER A 68 -11.78 1.77 1.59
CA SER A 68 -12.88 0.92 1.12
C SER A 68 -13.84 1.72 0.24
N PRO A 69 -14.33 1.14 -0.87
CA PRO A 69 -15.45 1.74 -1.61
C PRO A 69 -16.69 1.90 -0.72
N PRO A 70 -17.53 2.92 -0.98
CA PRO A 70 -18.73 3.17 -0.16
C PRO A 70 -19.72 2.01 -0.12
N ASN A 71 -19.76 1.19 -1.16
CA ASN A 71 -20.71 0.08 -1.29
C ASN A 71 -20.43 -1.11 -0.35
N MET A 72 -19.33 -1.12 0.38
CA MET A 72 -19.00 -2.18 1.34
C MET A 72 -19.65 -1.96 2.72
N GLY A 73 -20.27 -0.81 2.95
CA GLY A 73 -20.87 -0.44 4.22
C GLY A 73 -19.92 0.26 5.17
N SER A 74 -20.50 0.99 6.14
CA SER A 74 -19.74 1.85 7.06
C SER A 74 -18.87 1.07 8.03
N ASN A 75 -19.34 -0.07 8.54
CA ASN A 75 -18.56 -0.88 9.50
C ASN A 75 -17.32 -1.46 8.82
N TYR A 76 -17.48 -2.01 7.62
CA TYR A 76 -16.37 -2.54 6.84
C TYR A 76 -15.36 -1.42 6.54
N ALA A 77 -15.84 -0.26 6.09
CA ALA A 77 -15.00 0.88 5.76
C ALA A 77 -14.18 1.36 6.96
N GLN A 78 -14.79 1.45 8.15
CA GLN A 78 -14.08 1.83 9.36
C GLN A 78 -12.96 0.87 9.70
N GLU A 79 -13.24 -0.42 9.69
CA GLU A 79 -12.24 -1.45 10.00
C GLU A 79 -11.12 -1.47 8.95
N PHE A 80 -11.49 -1.46 7.67
CA PHE A 80 -10.52 -1.52 6.58
C PHE A 80 -9.63 -0.28 6.55
N ASN A 81 -10.24 0.91 6.57
CA ASN A 81 -9.50 2.15 6.48
C ASN A 81 -8.56 2.37 7.67
N ALA A 82 -8.91 1.84 8.84
CA ALA A 82 -8.09 1.97 10.05
C ALA A 82 -6.84 1.07 10.05
N ILE A 83 -6.79 0.04 9.22
CA ILE A 83 -5.65 -0.90 9.15
C ILE A 83 -4.33 -0.13 8.99
N TYR A 84 -4.29 0.76 8.03
CA TYR A 84 -3.05 1.40 7.57
C TYR A 84 -2.47 2.38 8.61
N PRO A 85 -3.22 3.39 9.08
CA PRO A 85 -2.67 4.28 10.10
C PRO A 85 -2.34 3.56 11.41
N ASN A 86 -3.13 2.54 11.78
CA ASN A 86 -2.86 1.77 12.99
C ASN A 86 -1.55 0.98 12.89
N LEU A 87 -1.30 0.33 11.76
CA LEU A 87 -0.05 -0.40 11.54
C LEU A 87 1.14 0.55 11.45
N ALA A 88 1.00 1.69 10.78
CA ALA A 88 2.06 2.68 10.67
C ALA A 88 2.45 3.20 12.05
N GLN A 89 1.48 3.50 12.91
CA GLN A 89 1.71 3.95 14.28
C GLN A 89 2.32 2.85 15.14
N LYS A 90 1.76 1.65 15.09
CA LYS A 90 2.23 0.50 15.88
C LYS A 90 3.69 0.17 15.60
N HIS A 91 4.08 0.21 14.34
CA HIS A 91 5.43 -0.16 13.89
C HIS A 91 6.36 1.04 13.69
N ASN A 92 5.86 2.25 13.95
CA ASN A 92 6.62 3.49 13.80
C ASN A 92 7.30 3.60 12.42
N ILE A 93 6.50 3.46 11.37
CA ILE A 93 6.95 3.55 9.99
C ILE A 93 6.29 4.71 9.25
N PRO A 94 6.96 5.28 8.23
CA PRO A 94 6.37 6.31 7.37
C PRO A 94 5.07 5.84 6.72
N PHE A 95 4.12 6.76 6.60
CA PHE A 95 2.79 6.48 6.10
C PHE A 95 2.37 7.51 5.05
N TYR A 96 1.93 7.02 3.88
CA TYR A 96 1.28 7.83 2.86
C TYR A 96 -0.22 7.54 2.91
N PRO A 97 -1.07 8.52 3.28
CA PRO A 97 -2.45 8.24 3.72
C PRO A 97 -3.36 7.55 2.69
N PHE A 98 -3.27 7.91 1.41
CA PHE A 98 -4.13 7.31 0.40
C PHE A 98 -3.42 7.25 -0.96
N PHE A 99 -3.09 6.04 -1.40
CA PHE A 99 -2.34 5.82 -2.65
C PHE A 99 -3.04 6.42 -3.88
N LEU A 100 -4.37 6.34 -3.93
CA LEU A 100 -5.18 6.82 -5.06
C LEU A 100 -5.66 8.26 -4.89
N GLU A 101 -5.08 9.04 -3.99
CA GLU A 101 -5.50 10.43 -3.78
C GLU A 101 -5.43 11.24 -5.06
N GLY A 102 -6.53 11.93 -5.37
CA GLY A 102 -6.66 12.73 -6.60
C GLY A 102 -6.99 11.92 -7.85
N VAL A 103 -7.02 10.57 -7.75
CA VAL A 103 -7.26 9.66 -8.89
C VAL A 103 -8.46 8.77 -8.65
N GLY A 104 -8.63 8.26 -7.44
CA GLY A 104 -9.75 7.39 -7.11
C GLY A 104 -11.09 8.05 -7.40
N GLY A 105 -11.95 7.37 -8.16
CA GLY A 105 -13.27 7.89 -8.51
C GLY A 105 -13.30 8.95 -9.61
N VAL A 106 -12.16 9.29 -10.21
CA VAL A 106 -12.07 10.27 -11.32
C VAL A 106 -12.04 9.52 -12.66
N PRO A 107 -13.13 9.49 -13.44
CA PRO A 107 -13.19 8.65 -14.66
C PRO A 107 -12.08 8.92 -15.65
N SER A 108 -11.67 10.17 -15.84
CA SER A 108 -10.62 10.55 -16.81
C SER A 108 -9.22 10.07 -16.42
N LEU A 109 -9.03 9.68 -15.16
CA LEU A 109 -7.73 9.25 -14.63
C LEU A 109 -7.65 7.75 -14.40
N ASN A 110 -8.69 7.01 -14.77
CA ASN A 110 -8.77 5.57 -14.59
C ASN A 110 -9.02 4.86 -15.91
N GLN A 111 -8.70 3.57 -15.94
CA GLN A 111 -9.03 2.70 -17.08
C GLN A 111 -10.54 2.47 -17.15
N LYS A 112 -10.98 1.76 -18.18
CA LYS A 112 -12.41 1.49 -18.39
C LYS A 112 -13.09 0.77 -17.24
N ASP A 113 -12.33 0.02 -16.44
CA ASP A 113 -12.85 -0.66 -15.25
C ASP A 113 -13.20 0.31 -14.10
N GLY A 114 -12.76 1.57 -14.18
CA GLY A 114 -13.00 2.58 -13.16
C GLY A 114 -12.20 2.40 -11.88
N ILE A 115 -11.29 1.42 -11.85
CA ILE A 115 -10.59 0.98 -10.63
C ILE A 115 -9.09 1.23 -10.76
N HIS A 116 -8.50 0.82 -11.87
CA HIS A 116 -7.06 0.95 -12.08
C HIS A 116 -6.73 2.27 -12.78
N PRO A 117 -5.73 3.02 -12.29
CA PRO A 117 -5.30 4.26 -12.93
C PRO A 117 -4.84 4.03 -14.36
N ASN A 118 -5.16 4.99 -15.24
CA ASN A 118 -4.58 5.05 -16.56
C ASN A 118 -3.24 5.80 -16.51
N GLU A 119 -2.63 6.06 -17.67
CA GLU A 119 -1.34 6.75 -17.75
C GLU A 119 -1.35 8.12 -17.04
N GLU A 120 -2.39 8.91 -17.24
CA GLU A 120 -2.53 10.22 -16.60
C GLU A 120 -2.73 10.08 -15.08
N GLY A 121 -3.50 9.10 -14.65
CA GLY A 121 -3.70 8.79 -13.24
C GLY A 121 -2.39 8.40 -12.55
N VAL A 122 -1.57 7.59 -13.22
CA VAL A 122 -0.24 7.21 -12.71
C VAL A 122 0.64 8.44 -12.51
N LYS A 123 0.62 9.39 -13.46
CA LYS A 123 1.39 10.64 -13.33
C LYS A 123 0.97 11.44 -12.09
N VAL A 124 -0.33 11.51 -11.82
CA VAL A 124 -0.85 12.19 -10.62
C VAL A 124 -0.34 11.49 -9.36
N ILE A 125 -0.42 10.16 -9.31
CA ILE A 125 0.06 9.38 -8.16
C ILE A 125 1.56 9.64 -7.94
N VAL A 126 2.37 9.54 -8.98
CA VAL A 126 3.82 9.75 -8.89
C VAL A 126 4.15 11.15 -8.38
N ASN A 127 3.45 12.18 -8.87
CA ASN A 127 3.67 13.55 -8.42
C ASN A 127 3.36 13.75 -6.93
N LYS A 128 2.39 12.99 -6.40
CA LYS A 128 1.99 13.10 -4.99
C LYS A 128 2.86 12.27 -4.06
N ILE A 129 3.13 11.03 -4.40
CA ILE A 129 3.92 10.12 -3.56
C ILE A 129 5.43 10.32 -3.72
N GLY A 130 5.87 10.78 -4.89
CA GLY A 130 7.28 10.95 -5.22
C GLY A 130 8.09 11.68 -4.16
N PRO A 131 7.64 12.86 -3.67
CA PRO A 131 8.35 13.58 -2.61
C PRO A 131 8.57 12.75 -1.34
N TYR A 132 7.62 11.91 -0.94
CA TYR A 132 7.77 11.01 0.20
C TYR A 132 8.89 10.00 -0.03
N VAL A 133 8.92 9.41 -1.23
CA VAL A 133 9.94 8.42 -1.61
C VAL A 133 11.33 9.06 -1.65
N VAL A 134 11.45 10.21 -2.30
CA VAL A 134 12.72 10.94 -2.41
C VAL A 134 13.23 11.33 -1.03
N ASP A 135 12.36 11.82 -0.15
CA ASP A 135 12.72 12.23 1.19
C ASP A 135 13.23 11.04 2.02
N LEU A 136 12.57 9.88 1.91
CA LEU A 136 12.98 8.67 2.62
C LEU A 136 14.31 8.11 2.11
N LEU A 137 14.59 8.23 0.83
CA LEU A 137 15.83 7.71 0.24
C LEU A 137 17.02 8.65 0.45
N PHE A 138 16.81 9.97 0.33
CA PHE A 138 17.87 10.96 0.25
C PHE A 138 17.75 12.08 1.29
N GLY A 139 16.67 12.13 2.05
CA GLY A 139 16.45 13.10 3.10
C GLY A 139 17.35 12.84 4.32
N LYS A 140 17.42 13.86 5.16
CA LYS A 140 18.25 13.81 6.38
C LYS A 140 17.53 13.16 7.55
#